data_7cec21e71c86b24d2176ccffe6d2a130
#
_entry.id   7cec21e71c86b24d2176ccffe6d2a130
#
_cell.length_a   1.000
_cell.length_b   1.000
_cell.length_c   1.000
_cell.angle_alpha   90.00
_cell.angle_beta   90.00
_cell.angle_gamma   90.00
#
_symmetry.space_group_name_H-M   'P 1'
#
loop_
_entity.id
_entity.type
_entity.pdbx_description
1 polymer ?
#
loop_
_entity_poly.entity_id
_entity_poly.type
_entity_poly.pdbx_seq_one_letter_code
_entity_poly.pdbx_strand_id
1 'polypeptide(L)'
;MSSTPLAVVILAHNEEFNLPDCLESLKGLDCSITVVDSGSTDRTVEIARSYYAMVLSHPFENYSAQRNWAQSNVPFETTWILHLDADERLTPELVTEINAVLQSPFEDVDGFLLRKRTVFMGRWIRHGAHYPSYHLRLFRKAKGRCEDKLYDQHFITSGITKRLENDYYDVIATDLSTWTSRHRRWAELEVQETFAALGREGQVEPKLLGNPIERKRWLRTLYSRNPLFLRAFTYWAYRYLFRLGFLDGIEGLIFHFLQGFWFRFLVDSMIFEHRRSHRIPGPERTTHAPAPNAAPLTFDAGVAGAPTFYNSSRV
;
A
#
# COMPACT_ATOMS: atom_id res chain seq x y z
N MET A 1 29.97 12.05 2.35
CA MET A 1 28.53 11.71 2.55
C MET A 1 28.43 11.15 3.95
N SER A 2 27.49 11.61 4.77
CA SER A 2 27.30 11.05 6.12
C SER A 2 26.77 9.62 5.99
N SER A 3 27.45 8.67 6.63
CA SER A 3 26.94 7.29 6.74
C SER A 3 25.94 7.24 7.89
N THR A 4 24.71 6.88 7.60
CA THR A 4 23.66 6.63 8.61
C THR A 4 23.28 5.16 8.57
N PRO A 5 23.03 4.50 9.71
CA PRO A 5 22.69 3.09 9.73
C PRO A 5 21.37 2.81 8.98
N LEU A 6 20.46 3.77 8.97
CA LEU A 6 19.11 3.65 8.41
C LEU A 6 18.75 4.83 7.49
N ALA A 7 18.19 4.53 6.34
CA ALA A 7 17.45 5.50 5.53
C ALA A 7 15.95 5.18 5.55
N VAL A 8 15.13 6.20 5.81
CA VAL A 8 13.67 6.12 5.68
C VAL A 8 13.28 6.71 4.33
N VAL A 9 12.50 5.95 3.56
CA VAL A 9 11.96 6.39 2.26
C VAL A 9 10.45 6.50 2.38
N ILE A 10 9.93 7.69 2.06
CA ILE A 10 8.51 8.00 2.09
C ILE A 10 8.07 8.39 0.67
N LEU A 11 7.05 7.72 0.13
CA LEU A 11 6.41 8.13 -1.12
C LEU A 11 5.29 9.13 -0.80
N ALA A 12 5.26 10.24 -1.56
CA ALA A 12 4.27 11.29 -1.35
C ALA A 12 3.71 11.83 -2.67
N HIS A 13 2.40 12.14 -2.66
CA HIS A 13 1.72 12.91 -3.70
C HIS A 13 0.47 13.55 -3.11
N ASN A 14 0.50 14.88 -2.89
CA ASN A 14 -0.57 15.64 -2.24
C ASN A 14 -0.93 15.09 -0.85
N GLU A 15 0.08 15.03 0.01
CA GLU A 15 -0.02 14.45 1.37
C GLU A 15 0.21 15.51 2.47
N GLU A 16 -0.13 16.79 2.22
CA GLU A 16 0.08 17.87 3.19
C GLU A 16 -0.58 17.62 4.54
N PHE A 17 -1.66 16.83 4.59
CA PHE A 17 -2.37 16.48 5.81
C PHE A 17 -1.77 15.28 6.55
N ASN A 18 -1.20 14.31 5.85
CA ASN A 18 -0.69 13.07 6.44
C ASN A 18 0.81 13.14 6.74
N LEU A 19 1.58 13.77 5.85
CA LEU A 19 3.03 13.79 5.93
C LEU A 19 3.58 14.38 7.23
N PRO A 20 3.00 15.45 7.84
CA PRO A 20 3.50 15.97 9.13
C PRO A 20 3.51 14.91 10.23
N ASP A 21 2.42 14.16 10.38
CA ASP A 21 2.30 13.14 11.43
C ASP A 21 3.19 11.92 11.14
N CYS A 22 3.37 11.57 9.86
CA CYS A 22 4.34 10.54 9.46
C CYS A 22 5.75 10.93 9.88
N LEU A 23 6.21 12.13 9.51
CA LEU A 23 7.55 12.64 9.83
C LEU A 23 7.74 12.82 11.34
N GLU A 24 6.73 13.32 12.06
CA GLU A 24 6.75 13.46 13.51
C GLU A 24 6.95 12.10 14.20
N SER A 25 6.34 11.05 13.69
CA SER A 25 6.45 9.69 14.23
C SER A 25 7.86 9.09 14.11
N LEU A 26 8.73 9.69 13.29
CA LEU A 26 10.13 9.27 13.14
C LEU A 26 11.07 9.91 14.17
N LYS A 27 10.58 10.83 15.00
CA LYS A 27 11.39 11.43 16.06
C LYS A 27 11.94 10.37 16.99
N GLY A 28 13.25 10.49 17.28
CA GLY A 28 13.98 9.51 18.09
C GLY A 28 14.53 8.32 17.31
N LEU A 29 14.27 8.22 16.01
CA LEU A 29 14.88 7.24 15.13
C LEU A 29 16.19 7.85 14.56
N ASP A 30 17.29 7.12 14.69
CA ASP A 30 18.58 7.54 14.09
C ASP A 30 18.57 7.19 12.59
N CYS A 31 18.06 8.12 11.78
CA CYS A 31 17.87 7.89 10.36
C CYS A 31 18.06 9.14 9.50
N SER A 32 18.35 8.93 8.22
CA SER A 32 18.18 9.96 7.19
C SER A 32 16.84 9.77 6.48
N ILE A 33 16.12 10.85 6.20
CA ILE A 33 14.80 10.81 5.60
C ILE A 33 14.87 11.26 4.15
N THR A 34 14.28 10.48 3.24
CA THR A 34 14.07 10.82 1.83
C THR A 34 12.58 10.76 1.51
N VAL A 35 12.02 11.88 1.08
CA VAL A 35 10.65 11.95 0.54
C VAL A 35 10.74 11.95 -0.98
N VAL A 36 10.07 10.99 -1.62
CA VAL A 36 9.97 10.93 -3.08
C VAL A 36 8.63 11.49 -3.49
N ASP A 37 8.67 12.69 -4.03
CA ASP A 37 7.51 13.44 -4.49
C ASP A 37 7.17 13.14 -5.94
N SER A 38 5.91 12.81 -6.19
CA SER A 38 5.39 12.46 -7.52
C SER A 38 4.65 13.63 -8.20
N GLY A 39 5.10 14.86 -7.93
CA GLY A 39 4.52 16.08 -8.52
C GLY A 39 3.37 16.64 -7.69
N SER A 40 3.54 16.78 -6.39
CA SER A 40 2.56 17.43 -5.50
C SER A 40 2.35 18.89 -5.87
N THR A 41 1.10 19.32 -5.75
CA THR A 41 0.66 20.70 -6.01
C THR A 41 0.26 21.44 -4.72
N ASP A 42 0.25 20.73 -3.59
CA ASP A 42 -0.03 21.24 -2.26
C ASP A 42 1.28 21.53 -1.49
N ARG A 43 1.23 21.66 -0.18
CA ARG A 43 2.37 21.98 0.66
C ARG A 43 3.27 20.76 1.02
N THR A 44 3.06 19.62 0.39
CA THR A 44 3.80 18.36 0.70
C THR A 44 5.32 18.58 0.66
N VAL A 45 5.85 19.20 -0.39
CA VAL A 45 7.29 19.43 -0.56
C VAL A 45 7.84 20.44 0.46
N GLU A 46 7.09 21.50 0.77
CA GLU A 46 7.43 22.49 1.80
C GLU A 46 7.54 21.81 3.17
N ILE A 47 6.54 21.00 3.53
CA ILE A 47 6.49 20.23 4.76
C ILE A 47 7.68 19.29 4.87
N ALA A 48 7.96 18.49 3.84
CA ALA A 48 9.09 17.57 3.85
C ALA A 48 10.41 18.29 4.16
N ARG A 49 10.65 19.45 3.51
CA ARG A 49 11.86 20.27 3.74
C ARG A 49 11.91 20.85 5.15
N SER A 50 10.79 21.22 5.75
CA SER A 50 10.74 21.76 7.12
C SER A 50 11.18 20.73 8.18
N TYR A 51 11.05 19.43 7.87
CA TYR A 51 11.56 18.32 8.68
C TYR A 51 12.96 17.85 8.26
N TYR A 52 13.68 18.66 7.48
CA TYR A 52 15.03 18.35 6.98
C TYR A 52 15.11 17.06 6.14
N ALA A 53 13.99 16.61 5.57
CA ALA A 53 13.98 15.50 4.66
C ALA A 53 14.60 15.90 3.30
N MET A 54 15.39 14.99 2.72
CA MET A 54 15.82 15.11 1.33
C MET A 54 14.59 14.86 0.44
N VAL A 55 14.30 15.78 -0.47
CA VAL A 55 13.19 15.63 -1.42
C VAL A 55 13.74 15.28 -2.79
N LEU A 56 13.31 14.14 -3.32
CA LEU A 56 13.56 13.71 -4.69
C LEU A 56 12.26 13.80 -5.48
N SER A 57 12.30 14.38 -6.66
CA SER A 57 11.14 14.42 -7.57
C SER A 57 11.26 13.30 -8.60
N HIS A 58 10.21 12.49 -8.72
CA HIS A 58 10.14 11.41 -9.70
C HIS A 58 8.70 11.20 -10.17
N PRO A 59 8.43 11.23 -11.49
CA PRO A 59 7.10 10.98 -12.03
C PRO A 59 6.57 9.61 -11.60
N PHE A 60 5.30 9.55 -11.21
CA PHE A 60 4.68 8.29 -10.82
C PHE A 60 4.32 7.44 -12.03
N GLU A 61 4.86 6.26 -12.11
CA GLU A 61 4.50 5.24 -13.09
C GLU A 61 3.59 4.17 -12.46
N ASN A 62 4.11 3.49 -11.44
CA ASN A 62 3.40 2.56 -10.59
C ASN A 62 4.14 2.43 -9.25
N TYR A 63 3.50 1.87 -8.22
CA TYR A 63 4.10 1.76 -6.89
C TYR A 63 5.37 0.91 -6.85
N SER A 64 5.46 -0.15 -7.65
CA SER A 64 6.64 -1.01 -7.69
C SER A 64 7.84 -0.27 -8.27
N ALA A 65 7.67 0.35 -9.43
CA ALA A 65 8.70 1.16 -10.07
C ALA A 65 9.14 2.30 -9.17
N GLN A 66 8.18 3.03 -8.56
CA GLN A 66 8.44 4.15 -7.66
C GLN A 66 9.26 3.75 -6.43
N ARG A 67 8.91 2.63 -5.77
CA ARG A 67 9.63 2.12 -4.60
C ARG A 67 11.04 1.65 -4.92
N ASN A 68 11.20 0.92 -6.03
CA ASN A 68 12.50 0.43 -6.46
C ASN A 68 13.40 1.58 -6.93
N TRP A 69 12.85 2.56 -7.66
CA TRP A 69 13.59 3.76 -8.04
C TRP A 69 14.02 4.56 -6.80
N ALA A 70 13.11 4.79 -5.87
CA ALA A 70 13.38 5.49 -4.62
C ALA A 70 14.53 4.84 -3.86
N GLN A 71 14.49 3.50 -3.67
CA GLN A 71 15.53 2.75 -2.99
C GLN A 71 16.90 2.89 -3.68
N SER A 72 16.93 2.89 -5.01
CA SER A 72 18.17 2.99 -5.78
C SER A 72 18.75 4.40 -5.78
N ASN A 73 17.93 5.43 -5.54
CA ASN A 73 18.32 6.84 -5.60
C ASN A 73 18.43 7.52 -4.22
N VAL A 74 18.33 6.77 -3.12
CA VAL A 74 18.59 7.29 -1.78
C VAL A 74 20.01 7.87 -1.73
N PRO A 75 20.19 9.18 -1.42
CA PRO A 75 21.47 9.88 -1.54
C PRO A 75 22.42 9.64 -0.35
N PHE A 76 22.15 8.62 0.46
CA PHE A 76 22.90 8.26 1.65
C PHE A 76 23.50 6.86 1.53
N GLU A 77 24.72 6.69 2.01
CA GLU A 77 25.26 5.36 2.26
C GLU A 77 24.62 4.81 3.53
N THR A 78 23.86 3.71 3.38
CA THR A 78 23.10 3.11 4.46
C THR A 78 23.04 1.58 4.31
N THR A 79 23.06 0.89 5.45
CA THR A 79 22.90 -0.56 5.49
C THR A 79 21.44 -0.97 5.44
N TRP A 80 20.58 -0.24 6.16
CA TRP A 80 19.18 -0.53 6.31
C TRP A 80 18.29 0.51 5.65
N ILE A 81 17.16 0.06 5.11
CA ILE A 81 16.14 0.92 4.53
C ILE A 81 14.79 0.58 5.14
N LEU A 82 14.04 1.61 5.51
CA LEU A 82 12.66 1.53 5.96
C LEU A 82 11.79 2.26 4.95
N HIS A 83 10.83 1.54 4.36
CA HIS A 83 9.84 2.16 3.49
C HIS A 83 8.55 2.43 4.25
N LEU A 84 8.06 3.67 4.17
CA LEU A 84 6.76 4.09 4.68
C LEU A 84 5.96 4.76 3.57
N ASP A 85 4.65 4.68 3.69
CA ASP A 85 3.72 5.50 2.94
C ASP A 85 3.40 6.77 3.79
N ALA A 86 3.06 7.90 3.18
CA ALA A 86 2.90 9.16 3.91
C ALA A 86 1.76 9.14 4.95
N ASP A 87 0.82 8.21 4.83
CA ASP A 87 -0.28 7.95 5.77
C ASP A 87 0.07 6.90 6.86
N GLU A 88 1.33 6.44 6.91
CA GLU A 88 1.81 5.51 7.92
C GLU A 88 2.59 6.24 9.02
N ARG A 89 2.47 5.77 10.28
CA ARG A 89 3.08 6.38 11.47
C ARG A 89 3.65 5.30 12.38
N LEU A 90 4.89 5.45 12.81
CA LEU A 90 5.49 4.53 13.78
C LEU A 90 4.94 4.82 15.18
N THR A 91 4.79 3.78 16.01
CA THR A 91 4.57 4.00 17.45
C THR A 91 5.91 4.26 18.14
N PRO A 92 5.94 4.99 19.27
CA PRO A 92 7.18 5.22 20.04
C PRO A 92 7.87 3.92 20.46
N GLU A 93 7.09 2.89 20.75
CA GLU A 93 7.59 1.56 21.10
C GLU A 93 8.29 0.91 19.90
N LEU A 94 7.75 1.07 18.69
CA LEU A 94 8.37 0.56 17.47
C LEU A 94 9.65 1.31 17.12
N VAL A 95 9.69 2.63 17.33
CA VAL A 95 10.92 3.44 17.18
C VAL A 95 12.02 2.91 18.10
N THR A 96 11.69 2.66 19.37
CA THR A 96 12.63 2.10 20.35
C THR A 96 13.12 0.72 19.93
N GLU A 97 12.21 -0.14 19.45
CA GLU A 97 12.55 -1.49 19.00
C GLU A 97 13.44 -1.46 17.76
N ILE A 98 13.16 -0.60 16.79
CA ILE A 98 13.99 -0.44 15.58
C ILE A 98 15.41 0.01 15.97
N ASN A 99 15.54 1.03 16.82
CA ASN A 99 16.87 1.48 17.28
C ASN A 99 17.66 0.34 17.97
N ALA A 100 16.98 -0.47 18.80
CA ALA A 100 17.61 -1.62 19.46
C ALA A 100 18.08 -2.68 18.43
N VAL A 101 17.26 -2.95 17.43
CA VAL A 101 17.59 -3.89 16.35
C VAL A 101 18.77 -3.42 15.52
N LEU A 102 18.84 -2.13 15.19
CA LEU A 102 19.93 -1.58 14.40
C LEU A 102 21.29 -1.60 15.13
N GLN A 103 21.26 -1.62 16.46
CA GLN A 103 22.46 -1.72 17.31
C GLN A 103 22.88 -3.17 17.58
N SER A 104 22.04 -4.14 17.24
CA SER A 104 22.28 -5.56 17.53
C SER A 104 22.98 -6.26 16.37
N PRO A 105 23.85 -7.28 16.66
CA PRO A 105 24.58 -8.01 15.63
C PRO A 105 23.68 -9.06 14.95
N PHE A 106 22.61 -8.62 14.27
CA PHE A 106 21.78 -9.50 13.44
C PHE A 106 22.41 -9.71 12.06
N GLU A 107 23.61 -10.31 12.00
CA GLU A 107 24.33 -10.49 10.73
C GLU A 107 23.55 -11.36 9.73
N ASP A 108 22.80 -12.33 10.22
CA ASP A 108 22.03 -13.29 9.41
C ASP A 108 20.63 -12.80 9.02
N VAL A 109 20.15 -11.63 9.53
CA VAL A 109 18.81 -11.12 9.26
C VAL A 109 18.86 -10.10 8.15
N ASP A 110 18.09 -10.34 7.10
CA ASP A 110 17.99 -9.44 5.94
C ASP A 110 16.76 -8.53 5.99
N GLY A 111 15.80 -8.80 6.87
CA GLY A 111 14.64 -7.92 6.99
C GLY A 111 13.75 -8.19 8.20
N PHE A 112 12.94 -7.18 8.52
CA PHE A 112 11.98 -7.24 9.61
C PHE A 112 10.57 -6.96 9.12
N LEU A 113 9.65 -7.81 9.56
CA LEU A 113 8.22 -7.71 9.32
C LEU A 113 7.61 -6.86 10.43
N LEU A 114 7.06 -5.72 10.07
CA LEU A 114 6.38 -4.78 10.96
C LEU A 114 4.89 -5.11 10.99
N ARG A 115 4.27 -4.95 12.17
CA ARG A 115 2.87 -5.25 12.41
C ARG A 115 2.00 -4.00 12.24
N LYS A 116 1.01 -4.09 11.37
CA LYS A 116 0.18 -2.97 10.94
C LYS A 116 -1.13 -2.86 11.71
N ARG A 117 -1.46 -1.65 12.20
CA ARG A 117 -2.79 -1.27 12.68
C ARG A 117 -3.46 -0.36 11.66
N THR A 118 -4.51 -0.82 11.02
CA THR A 118 -5.29 0.04 10.13
C THR A 118 -6.31 0.84 10.92
N VAL A 119 -6.28 2.17 10.76
CA VAL A 119 -7.24 3.10 11.35
C VAL A 119 -8.13 3.62 10.23
N PHE A 120 -9.44 3.35 10.33
CA PHE A 120 -10.44 3.78 9.36
C PHE A 120 -11.52 4.59 10.06
N MET A 121 -11.79 5.81 9.56
CA MET A 121 -12.73 6.77 10.18
C MET A 121 -12.45 7.00 11.68
N GLY A 122 -11.17 7.08 12.05
CA GLY A 122 -10.72 7.26 13.43
C GLY A 122 -10.74 6.01 14.31
N ARG A 123 -11.20 4.86 13.80
CA ARG A 123 -11.28 3.61 14.58
C ARG A 123 -10.25 2.59 14.12
N TRP A 124 -9.56 1.97 15.06
CA TRP A 124 -8.69 0.82 14.77
C TRP A 124 -9.54 -0.40 14.38
N ILE A 125 -9.36 -0.86 13.16
CA ILE A 125 -9.97 -2.10 12.64
C ILE A 125 -9.15 -3.30 13.12
N ARG A 126 -9.61 -3.89 14.20
CA ARG A 126 -8.89 -4.95 14.91
C ARG A 126 -9.33 -6.36 14.51
N HIS A 127 -10.61 -6.54 14.24
CA HIS A 127 -11.24 -7.82 13.98
C HIS A 127 -11.30 -8.16 12.47
N GLY A 128 -12.04 -9.17 12.11
CA GLY A 128 -12.19 -9.57 10.70
C GLY A 128 -10.92 -10.15 10.07
N ALA A 129 -10.03 -10.77 10.86
CA ALA A 129 -8.72 -11.25 10.42
C ALA A 129 -7.86 -10.14 9.75
N HIS A 130 -8.09 -8.88 10.15
CA HIS A 130 -7.34 -7.74 9.63
C HIS A 130 -6.08 -7.47 10.46
N TYR A 131 -6.14 -7.76 11.76
CA TYR A 131 -5.01 -7.67 12.66
C TYR A 131 -4.77 -9.04 13.35
N PRO A 132 -3.49 -9.45 13.56
CA PRO A 132 -2.26 -8.79 13.11
C PRO A 132 -2.00 -9.00 11.61
N SER A 133 -1.56 -7.92 10.92
CA SER A 133 -1.09 -7.97 9.53
C SER A 133 0.38 -7.54 9.48
N TYR A 134 1.23 -8.40 8.89
CA TYR A 134 2.67 -8.17 8.86
C TYR A 134 3.12 -7.78 7.44
N HIS A 135 3.97 -6.75 7.37
CA HIS A 135 4.56 -6.28 6.13
C HIS A 135 6.08 -6.15 6.28
N LEU A 136 6.83 -6.61 5.29
CA LEU A 136 8.26 -6.34 5.22
C LEU A 136 8.43 -4.85 4.88
N ARG A 137 8.92 -4.07 5.82
CA ARG A 137 9.12 -2.62 5.65
C ARG A 137 10.55 -2.20 5.93
N LEU A 138 11.24 -2.87 6.86
CA LEU A 138 12.63 -2.64 7.23
C LEU A 138 13.48 -3.80 6.73
N PHE A 139 14.49 -3.53 5.89
CA PHE A 139 15.36 -4.58 5.35
C PHE A 139 16.72 -4.02 4.93
N ARG A 140 17.71 -4.90 4.74
CA ARG A 140 19.01 -4.51 4.20
C ARG A 140 18.86 -3.99 2.78
N LYS A 141 19.31 -2.74 2.53
CA LYS A 141 19.15 -2.04 1.24
C LYS A 141 19.60 -2.89 0.06
N ALA A 142 20.70 -3.64 0.20
CA ALA A 142 21.26 -4.48 -0.86
C ALA A 142 20.54 -5.84 -1.05
N LYS A 143 19.64 -6.22 -0.15
CA LYS A 143 19.03 -7.56 -0.09
C LYS A 143 17.55 -7.59 -0.39
N GLY A 144 16.86 -6.48 -0.26
CA GLY A 144 15.42 -6.39 -0.48
C GLY A 144 15.05 -5.48 -1.63
N ARG A 145 13.85 -5.70 -2.18
CA ARG A 145 13.26 -4.89 -3.25
C ARG A 145 11.74 -5.04 -3.23
N CYS A 146 11.03 -4.14 -3.91
CA CYS A 146 9.61 -4.31 -4.17
C CYS A 146 9.40 -5.30 -5.33
N GLU A 147 8.37 -6.17 -5.23
CA GLU A 147 7.94 -7.05 -6.33
C GLU A 147 7.56 -6.22 -7.54
N ASP A 148 7.87 -6.70 -8.74
CA ASP A 148 7.43 -6.08 -9.99
C ASP A 148 6.00 -6.52 -10.31
N LYS A 149 5.03 -5.78 -9.77
CA LYS A 149 3.58 -6.00 -9.91
C LYS A 149 2.84 -4.69 -10.01
N LEU A 150 1.71 -4.70 -10.70
CA LEU A 150 0.83 -3.54 -10.81
C LEU A 150 -0.03 -3.35 -9.55
N TYR A 151 -0.41 -4.46 -8.91
CA TYR A 151 -1.27 -4.45 -7.73
C TYR A 151 -0.85 -5.47 -6.68
N ASP A 152 -1.09 -5.18 -5.39
CA ASP A 152 -0.77 -6.02 -4.21
C ASP A 152 0.70 -6.48 -4.20
N GLN A 153 1.61 -5.56 -4.55
CA GLN A 153 3.04 -5.76 -4.48
C GLN A 153 3.52 -5.77 -3.03
N HIS A 154 4.52 -6.58 -2.74
CA HIS A 154 5.16 -6.66 -1.43
C HIS A 154 6.65 -6.39 -1.57
N PHE A 155 7.27 -5.91 -0.50
CA PHE A 155 8.71 -5.99 -0.40
C PHE A 155 9.12 -7.45 -0.14
N ILE A 156 10.18 -7.87 -0.78
CA ILE A 156 10.74 -9.21 -0.71
C ILE A 156 12.24 -9.14 -0.43
N THR A 157 12.76 -10.14 0.24
CA THR A 157 14.19 -10.37 0.44
C THR A 157 14.49 -11.86 0.28
N SER A 158 15.71 -12.17 -0.14
CA SER A 158 16.15 -13.56 -0.33
C SER A 158 16.57 -14.25 0.97
N GLY A 159 16.78 -13.50 2.04
CA GLY A 159 17.31 -14.01 3.29
C GLY A 159 16.29 -14.13 4.42
N ILE A 160 16.82 -14.26 5.64
CA ILE A 160 16.02 -14.48 6.84
C ILE A 160 15.26 -13.22 7.22
N THR A 161 13.97 -13.37 7.52
CA THR A 161 13.14 -12.29 8.06
C THR A 161 12.67 -12.60 9.46
N LYS A 162 12.69 -11.61 10.36
CA LYS A 162 12.12 -11.68 11.71
C LYS A 162 10.92 -10.74 11.85
N ARG A 163 10.08 -10.96 12.86
CA ARG A 163 8.97 -10.07 13.19
C ARG A 163 9.40 -9.12 14.29
N LEU A 164 8.95 -7.87 14.19
CA LEU A 164 8.96 -6.95 15.31
C LEU A 164 7.66 -7.09 16.11
N GLU A 165 7.75 -6.79 17.40
CA GLU A 165 6.64 -6.97 18.34
C GLU A 165 5.70 -5.76 18.37
N ASN A 166 6.22 -4.57 18.04
CA ASN A 166 5.48 -3.33 18.09
C ASN A 166 4.85 -2.97 16.75
N ASP A 167 3.91 -2.02 16.78
CA ASP A 167 3.03 -1.72 15.65
C ASP A 167 3.39 -0.39 14.98
N TYR A 168 2.98 -0.26 13.72
CA TYR A 168 2.81 1.02 13.06
C TYR A 168 1.35 1.22 12.67
N TYR A 169 0.92 2.48 12.58
CA TYR A 169 -0.42 2.84 12.11
C TYR A 169 -0.42 3.06 10.60
N ASP A 170 -1.51 2.63 9.96
CA ASP A 170 -1.89 2.92 8.58
C ASP A 170 -3.22 3.67 8.68
N VAL A 171 -3.18 5.01 8.54
CA VAL A 171 -4.30 5.90 8.82
C VAL A 171 -5.00 6.28 7.53
N ILE A 172 -6.17 5.70 7.29
CA ILE A 172 -7.01 6.04 6.14
C ILE A 172 -7.73 7.36 6.45
N ALA A 173 -7.06 8.47 6.13
CA ALA A 173 -7.54 9.83 6.39
C ALA A 173 -8.39 10.41 5.24
N THR A 174 -8.52 9.70 4.12
CA THR A 174 -9.29 10.16 2.96
C THR A 174 -10.79 9.98 3.17
N ASP A 175 -11.59 10.88 2.58
CA ASP A 175 -13.05 10.70 2.51
C ASP A 175 -13.43 9.46 1.67
N LEU A 176 -14.68 8.99 1.82
CA LEU A 176 -15.17 7.78 1.15
C LEU A 176 -15.21 7.93 -0.39
N SER A 177 -15.40 9.13 -0.91
CA SER A 177 -15.42 9.38 -2.36
C SER A 177 -14.03 9.15 -2.96
N THR A 178 -13.01 9.72 -2.36
CA THR A 178 -11.60 9.53 -2.73
C THR A 178 -11.17 8.08 -2.53
N TRP A 179 -11.57 7.47 -1.41
CA TRP A 179 -11.28 6.07 -1.11
C TRP A 179 -11.88 5.12 -2.14
N THR A 180 -13.17 5.29 -2.50
CA THR A 180 -13.85 4.44 -3.50
C THR A 180 -13.27 4.65 -4.90
N SER A 181 -12.92 5.88 -5.27
CA SER A 181 -12.26 6.19 -6.54
C SER A 181 -10.89 5.51 -6.67
N ARG A 182 -10.06 5.53 -5.60
CA ARG A 182 -8.80 4.78 -5.55
C ARG A 182 -9.04 3.27 -5.71
N HIS A 183 -10.02 2.71 -4.99
CA HIS A 183 -10.32 1.27 -5.05
C HIS A 183 -10.86 0.83 -6.41
N ARG A 184 -11.65 1.68 -7.09
CA ARG A 184 -12.05 1.42 -8.48
C ARG A 184 -10.82 1.27 -9.38
N ARG A 185 -9.86 2.18 -9.28
CA ARG A 185 -8.61 2.11 -10.04
C ARG A 185 -7.78 0.87 -9.67
N TRP A 186 -7.70 0.53 -8.39
CA TRP A 186 -7.03 -0.70 -7.95
C TRP A 186 -7.72 -1.97 -8.45
N ALA A 187 -9.05 -1.97 -8.58
CA ALA A 187 -9.78 -3.09 -9.18
C ALA A 187 -9.39 -3.26 -10.66
N GLU A 188 -9.26 -2.18 -11.42
CA GLU A 188 -8.77 -2.21 -12.81
C GLU A 188 -7.36 -2.82 -12.90
N LEU A 189 -6.44 -2.38 -12.03
CA LEU A 189 -5.08 -2.92 -11.96
C LEU A 189 -5.05 -4.40 -11.54
N GLU A 190 -5.88 -4.83 -10.59
CA GLU A 190 -5.98 -6.22 -10.17
C GLU A 190 -6.50 -7.11 -11.30
N VAL A 191 -7.44 -6.63 -12.09
CA VAL A 191 -7.95 -7.32 -13.28
C VAL A 191 -6.86 -7.44 -14.33
N GLN A 192 -6.15 -6.36 -14.65
CA GLN A 192 -5.01 -6.37 -15.58
C GLN A 192 -3.93 -7.37 -15.12
N GLU A 193 -3.55 -7.32 -13.85
CA GLU A 193 -2.58 -8.26 -13.28
C GLU A 193 -3.06 -9.71 -13.38
N THR A 194 -4.37 -9.96 -13.16
CA THR A 194 -4.95 -11.31 -13.25
C THR A 194 -4.81 -11.89 -14.65
N PHE A 195 -4.99 -11.09 -15.70
CA PHE A 195 -4.84 -11.55 -17.08
C PHE A 195 -3.38 -11.54 -17.56
N ALA A 196 -2.55 -10.62 -17.08
CA ALA A 196 -1.12 -10.59 -17.40
C ALA A 196 -0.34 -11.72 -16.70
N ALA A 197 -0.78 -12.18 -15.54
CA ALA A 197 -0.16 -13.28 -14.79
C ALA A 197 -0.45 -14.67 -15.38
N LEU A 198 -1.32 -14.77 -16.39
CA LEU A 198 -1.54 -16.00 -17.14
C LEU A 198 -0.26 -16.33 -17.93
N GLY A 199 0.65 -17.11 -17.31
CA GLY A 199 1.93 -17.53 -17.92
C GLY A 199 3.18 -16.94 -17.27
N ARG A 200 3.07 -16.16 -16.19
CA ARG A 200 4.23 -15.68 -15.41
C ARG A 200 4.28 -16.35 -14.05
N GLU A 201 5.44 -16.87 -13.68
CA GLU A 201 5.69 -17.31 -12.30
C GLU A 201 5.75 -16.09 -11.36
N GLY A 202 4.99 -16.15 -10.26
CA GLY A 202 5.03 -15.11 -9.25
C GLY A 202 6.37 -15.11 -8.50
N GLN A 203 6.87 -13.93 -8.13
CA GLN A 203 8.13 -13.76 -7.41
C GLN A 203 8.07 -14.25 -5.95
N VAL A 204 6.85 -14.43 -5.41
CA VAL A 204 6.61 -15.01 -4.07
C VAL A 204 5.93 -16.35 -4.23
N GLU A 205 6.58 -17.42 -3.79
CA GLU A 205 5.99 -18.75 -3.77
C GLU A 205 4.85 -18.86 -2.76
N PRO A 206 3.68 -19.39 -3.14
CA PRO A 206 2.58 -19.60 -2.20
C PRO A 206 2.84 -20.81 -1.29
N LYS A 207 3.13 -20.58 0.00
CA LYS A 207 3.37 -21.63 1.00
C LYS A 207 2.46 -21.44 2.21
N LEU A 208 1.70 -22.49 2.60
CA LEU A 208 0.80 -22.45 3.77
C LEU A 208 1.58 -22.27 5.08
N LEU A 209 2.69 -22.96 5.23
CA LEU A 209 3.56 -22.93 6.41
C LEU A 209 4.73 -21.95 6.28
N GLY A 210 4.74 -21.13 5.25
CA GLY A 210 5.75 -20.11 5.01
C GLY A 210 5.59 -18.86 5.89
N ASN A 211 6.36 -17.84 5.54
CA ASN A 211 6.25 -16.53 6.18
C ASN A 211 4.85 -15.90 5.94
N PRO A 212 4.48 -14.80 6.62
CA PRO A 212 3.15 -14.18 6.46
C PRO A 212 2.79 -13.80 5.02
N ILE A 213 3.78 -13.40 4.21
CA ILE A 213 3.58 -13.00 2.81
C ILE A 213 3.29 -14.23 1.94
N GLU A 214 4.07 -15.30 2.08
CA GLU A 214 3.88 -16.57 1.36
C GLU A 214 2.54 -17.22 1.69
N ARG A 215 2.15 -17.20 2.98
CA ARG A 215 0.85 -17.70 3.43
C ARG A 215 -0.30 -16.87 2.87
N LYS A 216 -0.17 -15.54 2.80
CA LYS A 216 -1.16 -14.67 2.16
C LYS A 216 -1.32 -15.00 0.67
N ARG A 217 -0.22 -15.27 -0.04
CA ARG A 217 -0.24 -15.71 -1.44
C ARG A 217 -0.95 -17.05 -1.62
N TRP A 218 -0.69 -18.00 -0.74
CA TRP A 218 -1.37 -19.29 -0.77
C TRP A 218 -2.89 -19.15 -0.58
N LEU A 219 -3.32 -18.36 0.41
CA LEU A 219 -4.74 -18.08 0.65
C LEU A 219 -5.38 -17.38 -0.55
N ARG A 220 -4.66 -16.47 -1.20
CA ARG A 220 -5.12 -15.80 -2.42
C ARG A 220 -5.29 -16.78 -3.58
N THR A 221 -4.38 -17.72 -3.75
CA THR A 221 -4.51 -18.78 -4.77
C THR A 221 -5.76 -19.63 -4.52
N LEU A 222 -6.00 -20.01 -3.26
CA LEU A 222 -7.21 -20.74 -2.88
C LEU A 222 -8.49 -19.92 -3.15
N TYR A 223 -8.49 -18.64 -2.77
CA TYR A 223 -9.58 -17.71 -3.06
C TYR A 223 -9.88 -17.63 -4.56
N SER A 224 -8.84 -17.50 -5.39
CA SER A 224 -8.98 -17.31 -6.85
C SER A 224 -9.56 -18.53 -7.57
N ARG A 225 -9.49 -19.73 -6.98
CA ARG A 225 -10.07 -20.98 -7.52
C ARG A 225 -11.57 -21.07 -7.33
N ASN A 226 -12.16 -20.26 -6.44
CA ASN A 226 -13.58 -20.29 -6.19
C ASN A 226 -14.38 -19.53 -7.28
N PRO A 227 -15.67 -19.86 -7.50
CA PRO A 227 -16.53 -19.17 -8.46
C PRO A 227 -16.61 -17.67 -8.19
N LEU A 228 -16.65 -16.88 -9.29
CA LEU A 228 -16.86 -15.44 -9.21
C LEU A 228 -18.13 -15.13 -8.41
N PHE A 229 -18.18 -13.98 -7.77
CA PHE A 229 -19.24 -13.46 -6.90
C PHE A 229 -19.41 -14.26 -5.60
N LEU A 230 -19.48 -15.61 -5.66
CA LEU A 230 -19.56 -16.45 -4.47
C LEU A 230 -18.33 -16.25 -3.57
N ARG A 231 -17.15 -16.17 -4.16
CA ARG A 231 -15.90 -15.94 -3.42
C ARG A 231 -15.86 -14.59 -2.71
N ALA A 232 -16.43 -13.54 -3.29
CA ALA A 232 -16.53 -12.22 -2.66
C ALA A 232 -17.47 -12.27 -1.44
N PHE A 233 -18.63 -12.91 -1.58
CA PHE A 233 -19.58 -13.08 -0.48
C PHE A 233 -19.01 -13.95 0.65
N THR A 234 -18.47 -15.11 0.34
CA THR A 234 -17.88 -16.02 1.35
C THR A 234 -16.70 -15.40 2.09
N TYR A 235 -15.87 -14.62 1.39
CA TYR A 235 -14.77 -13.89 2.00
C TYR A 235 -15.25 -12.83 2.98
N TRP A 236 -16.28 -12.05 2.59
CA TRP A 236 -16.87 -11.06 3.48
C TRP A 236 -17.55 -11.71 4.68
N ALA A 237 -18.37 -12.75 4.47
CA ALA A 237 -19.05 -13.48 5.54
C ALA A 237 -18.03 -14.07 6.53
N TYR A 238 -16.96 -14.68 6.03
CA TYR A 238 -15.87 -15.18 6.85
C TYR A 238 -15.27 -14.07 7.72
N ARG A 239 -14.92 -12.92 7.13
CA ARG A 239 -14.31 -11.81 7.86
C ARG A 239 -15.25 -11.16 8.85
N TYR A 240 -16.45 -10.83 8.39
CA TYR A 240 -17.40 -10.06 9.19
C TYR A 240 -18.07 -10.88 10.28
N LEU A 241 -18.54 -12.10 9.96
CA LEU A 241 -19.25 -12.96 10.90
C LEU A 241 -18.28 -13.87 11.70
N PHE A 242 -17.52 -14.73 11.02
CA PHE A 242 -16.70 -15.74 11.69
C PHE A 242 -15.44 -15.20 12.35
N ARG A 243 -14.86 -14.12 11.80
CA ARG A 243 -13.71 -13.43 12.38
C ARG A 243 -14.11 -12.19 13.18
N LEU A 244 -15.39 -12.07 13.52
CA LEU A 244 -15.94 -11.09 14.43
C LEU A 244 -15.73 -9.62 13.97
N GLY A 245 -15.70 -9.35 12.66
CA GLY A 245 -15.52 -8.01 12.12
C GLY A 245 -16.59 -7.01 12.59
N PHE A 246 -17.78 -7.50 12.98
CA PHE A 246 -18.85 -6.67 13.54
C PHE A 246 -18.52 -6.04 14.90
N LEU A 247 -17.51 -6.56 15.62
CA LEU A 247 -17.06 -5.97 16.89
C LEU A 247 -16.31 -4.63 16.69
N ASP A 248 -15.91 -4.31 15.48
CA ASP A 248 -15.30 -3.01 15.15
C ASP A 248 -16.33 -1.89 14.95
N GLY A 249 -17.61 -2.13 15.31
CA GLY A 249 -18.68 -1.12 15.29
C GLY A 249 -19.15 -0.76 13.88
N ILE A 250 -19.69 0.47 13.72
CA ILE A 250 -20.22 0.94 12.44
C ILE A 250 -19.09 1.17 11.43
N GLU A 251 -17.94 1.66 11.87
CA GLU A 251 -16.75 1.84 11.05
C GLU A 251 -16.26 0.47 10.52
N GLY A 252 -16.30 -0.56 11.38
CA GLY A 252 -16.01 -1.94 10.99
C GLY A 252 -17.01 -2.51 9.98
N LEU A 253 -18.30 -2.21 10.13
CA LEU A 253 -19.31 -2.59 9.14
C LEU A 253 -19.00 -1.98 7.77
N ILE A 254 -18.77 -0.67 7.74
CA ILE A 254 -18.46 0.07 6.50
C ILE A 254 -17.16 -0.48 5.88
N PHE A 255 -16.11 -0.59 6.69
CA PHE A 255 -14.81 -1.09 6.22
C PHE A 255 -14.90 -2.51 5.64
N HIS A 256 -15.47 -3.45 6.39
CA HIS A 256 -15.56 -4.84 5.94
C HIS A 256 -16.49 -5.02 4.75
N PHE A 257 -17.55 -4.21 4.66
CA PHE A 257 -18.41 -4.23 3.48
C PHE A 257 -17.67 -3.69 2.25
N LEU A 258 -17.07 -2.50 2.35
CA LEU A 258 -16.39 -1.86 1.24
C LEU A 258 -15.14 -2.63 0.80
N GLN A 259 -14.27 -3.01 1.74
CA GLN A 259 -13.00 -3.69 1.44
C GLN A 259 -13.19 -5.20 1.21
N GLY A 260 -14.07 -5.84 1.98
CA GLY A 260 -14.24 -7.29 1.96
C GLY A 260 -15.23 -7.79 0.92
N PHE A 261 -16.31 -7.03 0.67
CA PHE A 261 -17.34 -7.43 -0.28
C PHE A 261 -17.34 -6.58 -1.56
N TRP A 262 -17.63 -5.28 -1.46
CA TRP A 262 -17.81 -4.41 -2.62
C TRP A 262 -16.61 -4.43 -3.56
N PHE A 263 -15.41 -4.21 -3.04
CA PHE A 263 -14.20 -4.22 -3.84
C PHE A 263 -13.98 -5.57 -4.54
N ARG A 264 -14.16 -6.68 -3.82
CA ARG A 264 -13.99 -8.03 -4.38
C ARG A 264 -15.05 -8.37 -5.42
N PHE A 265 -16.29 -7.95 -5.19
CA PHE A 265 -17.38 -8.10 -6.14
C PHE A 265 -17.14 -7.25 -7.41
N LEU A 266 -16.62 -6.03 -7.26
CA LEU A 266 -16.27 -5.17 -8.39
C LEU A 266 -15.18 -5.82 -9.27
N VAL A 267 -14.13 -6.36 -8.68
CA VAL A 267 -13.08 -7.11 -9.40
C VAL A 267 -13.70 -8.30 -10.15
N ASP A 268 -14.56 -9.07 -9.48
CA ASP A 268 -15.23 -10.21 -10.11
C ASP A 268 -16.13 -9.79 -11.28
N SER A 269 -16.82 -8.67 -11.15
CA SER A 269 -17.66 -8.10 -12.21
C SER A 269 -16.86 -7.69 -13.44
N MET A 270 -15.72 -7.02 -13.22
CA MET A 270 -14.81 -6.63 -14.30
C MET A 270 -14.17 -7.86 -14.98
N ILE A 271 -13.80 -8.90 -14.22
CA ILE A 271 -13.31 -10.17 -14.79
C ILE A 271 -14.41 -10.84 -15.64
N PHE A 272 -15.66 -10.85 -15.15
CA PHE A 272 -16.79 -11.42 -15.88
C PHE A 272 -17.07 -10.66 -17.17
N GLU A 273 -17.11 -9.33 -17.13
CA GLU A 273 -17.26 -8.45 -18.27
C GLU A 273 -16.18 -8.71 -19.33
N HIS A 274 -14.91 -8.73 -18.90
CA HIS A 274 -13.76 -8.98 -19.80
C HIS A 274 -13.89 -10.35 -20.49
N ARG A 275 -14.23 -11.41 -19.75
CA ARG A 275 -14.43 -12.75 -20.31
C ARG A 275 -15.60 -12.80 -21.29
N ARG A 276 -16.65 -12.03 -21.06
CA ARG A 276 -17.83 -11.98 -21.95
C ARG A 276 -17.52 -11.21 -23.23
N SER A 277 -16.84 -10.10 -23.14
CA SER A 277 -16.45 -9.26 -24.30
C SER A 277 -15.55 -10.01 -25.29
N HIS A 278 -14.72 -10.93 -24.82
CA HIS A 278 -13.85 -11.76 -25.68
C HIS A 278 -14.56 -13.02 -26.24
N ARG A 279 -15.79 -13.33 -25.80
CA ARG A 279 -16.58 -14.47 -26.31
C ARG A 279 -17.63 -14.06 -27.33
N ILE A 280 -18.01 -12.79 -27.41
CA ILE A 280 -18.97 -12.28 -28.39
C ILE A 280 -18.13 -11.74 -29.55
N PRO A 281 -18.20 -12.34 -30.79
CA PRO A 281 -17.66 -11.67 -31.97
C PRO A 281 -18.43 -10.34 -32.09
N GLY A 282 -17.75 -9.23 -31.82
CA GLY A 282 -18.34 -7.91 -32.00
C GLY A 282 -18.71 -7.70 -33.46
N PRO A 283 -19.72 -6.86 -33.80
CA PRO A 283 -19.81 -6.30 -35.14
C PRO A 283 -18.45 -5.70 -35.46
N GLU A 284 -17.95 -5.96 -36.67
CA GLU A 284 -16.68 -5.40 -37.16
C GLU A 284 -16.62 -3.93 -36.76
N ARG A 285 -15.75 -3.61 -35.81
CA ARG A 285 -15.43 -2.21 -35.55
C ARG A 285 -14.79 -1.72 -36.83
N THR A 286 -15.55 -0.97 -37.64
CA THR A 286 -14.96 -0.13 -38.66
C THR A 286 -13.85 0.64 -37.97
N THR A 287 -12.63 0.30 -38.34
CA THR A 287 -11.43 0.98 -37.90
C THR A 287 -11.51 2.40 -38.43
N HIS A 288 -12.13 3.28 -37.66
CA HIS A 288 -11.78 4.70 -37.78
C HIS A 288 -10.31 4.77 -37.37
N ALA A 289 -9.46 5.02 -38.36
CA ALA A 289 -8.06 5.31 -38.15
C ALA A 289 -7.95 6.29 -36.97
N PRO A 290 -7.04 6.07 -36.03
CA PRO A 290 -6.84 7.02 -34.95
C PRO A 290 -6.47 8.35 -35.60
N ALA A 291 -7.18 9.41 -35.21
CA ALA A 291 -6.81 10.76 -35.60
C ALA A 291 -5.33 10.97 -35.21
N PRO A 292 -4.48 11.50 -36.11
CA PRO A 292 -3.11 11.82 -35.78
C PRO A 292 -3.14 12.94 -34.72
N ASN A 293 -2.50 12.74 -33.59
CA ASN A 293 -2.36 13.63 -32.44
C ASN A 293 -3.38 13.40 -31.31
N ALA A 294 -3.26 12.27 -30.61
CA ALA A 294 -3.58 12.24 -29.19
C ALA A 294 -2.29 12.59 -28.45
N ALA A 295 -2.23 13.82 -27.94
CA ALA A 295 -1.22 14.23 -26.97
C ALA A 295 -1.27 13.28 -25.74
N PRO A 296 -0.14 13.06 -25.05
CA PRO A 296 -0.12 12.23 -23.86
C PRO A 296 -1.14 12.78 -22.87
N LEU A 297 -1.93 11.88 -22.28
CA LEU A 297 -2.92 12.20 -21.26
C LEU A 297 -2.21 12.91 -20.10
N THR A 298 -2.21 14.22 -20.13
CA THR A 298 -1.87 15.02 -18.96
C THR A 298 -2.94 14.76 -17.91
N PHE A 299 -2.49 14.41 -16.72
CA PHE A 299 -3.34 14.27 -15.54
C PHE A 299 -4.03 15.61 -15.30
N ASP A 300 -5.31 15.68 -15.59
CA ASP A 300 -6.13 16.84 -15.26
C ASP A 300 -6.38 16.84 -13.74
N ALA A 301 -5.61 17.67 -13.04
CA ALA A 301 -5.75 17.96 -11.61
C ALA A 301 -6.83 19.04 -11.43
N GLY A 302 -8.02 18.76 -11.88
CA GLY A 302 -9.13 19.69 -11.79
C GLY A 302 -10.29 19.09 -11.01
N VAL A 303 -10.33 19.32 -9.73
CA VAL A 303 -11.43 19.90 -8.93
C VAL A 303 -10.99 19.94 -7.47
N ALA A 304 -10.34 21.04 -7.09
CA ALA A 304 -10.24 21.45 -5.69
C ALA A 304 -11.50 22.27 -5.35
N GLY A 305 -12.49 21.59 -4.80
CA GLY A 305 -13.58 22.20 -4.05
C GLY A 305 -13.43 21.79 -2.60
N ALA A 306 -12.79 22.60 -1.77
CA ALA A 306 -12.74 22.41 -0.34
C ALA A 306 -14.16 22.60 0.24
N PRO A 307 -14.72 21.59 0.96
CA PRO A 307 -15.84 21.87 1.83
C PRO A 307 -15.30 22.42 3.15
N THR A 308 -15.63 23.68 3.44
CA THR A 308 -15.53 24.27 4.76
C THR A 308 -16.31 23.42 5.78
N PHE A 309 -15.59 22.76 6.67
CA PHE A 309 -16.23 22.11 7.81
C PHE A 309 -16.66 23.13 8.83
N TYR A 310 -17.97 23.17 9.04
CA TYR A 310 -18.66 23.92 10.07
C TYR A 310 -18.23 23.40 11.44
N ASN A 311 -17.59 24.26 12.22
CA ASN A 311 -17.24 24.02 13.61
C ASN A 311 -18.49 24.23 14.46
N SER A 312 -19.13 23.18 14.94
CA SER A 312 -20.15 23.28 15.99
C SER A 312 -19.64 22.62 17.26
N SER A 313 -18.93 23.39 18.06
CA SER A 313 -18.88 23.20 19.49
C SER A 313 -20.27 23.49 20.08
N ARG A 314 -20.91 22.47 20.67
CA ARG A 314 -21.82 22.49 21.84
C ARG A 314 -22.82 21.32 21.79
N VAL A 315 -22.69 20.45 22.66
CA VAL A 315 -23.41 19.83 23.80
C VAL A 315 -22.90 18.41 23.95
#